data_98f25047730da1a0c1167d56fc668957
#
_entry.id   98f25047730da1a0c1167d56fc668957
#
_cell.length_a   1.000
_cell.length_b   1.000
_cell.length_c   1.000
_cell.angle_alpha   90.00
_cell.angle_beta   90.00
_cell.angle_gamma   90.00
#
_symmetry.space_group_name_H-M   'P 1'
#
loop_
_entity.id
_entity.type
_entity.pdbx_description
1 polymer ?
#
loop_
_entity_poly.entity_id
_entity_poly.type
_entity_poly.pdbx_seq_one_letter_code
_entity_poly.pdbx_strand_id
1 'polypeptide(L)'
;MKYRSLIFSFLAAAAMSPELLYAHGVTSKIDTGGIVVSAMYDTGEAMDYARVTVLAPGANSKFQSGRTDRNGRFCFFPDVSGDWKVVVDDEMGHRLEVHVPVDKAMALKANPKNGNLKPGSLTRWEKAVVGVSIIFGISGILFGLKGRKIKK
;
A
#
# COMPACT_ATOMS: atom_id res chain seq x y z
N MET A 1 -6.82 11.47 53.76
CA MET A 1 -6.82 10.18 53.01
C MET A 1 -7.44 10.26 51.62
N LYS A 2 -8.29 11.22 51.28
CA LYS A 2 -9.01 11.31 49.99
C LYS A 2 -8.10 11.62 48.76
N TYR A 3 -7.02 12.37 48.95
CA TYR A 3 -6.10 12.73 47.86
C TYR A 3 -5.18 11.58 47.38
N ARG A 4 -4.85 10.63 48.24
CA ARG A 4 -4.03 9.46 47.89
C ARG A 4 -4.76 8.55 46.89
N SER A 5 -6.09 8.41 47.03
CA SER A 5 -6.91 7.63 46.10
C SER A 5 -7.01 8.30 44.73
N LEU A 6 -7.12 9.64 44.70
CA LEU A 6 -7.16 10.39 43.43
C LEU A 6 -5.84 10.31 42.66
N ILE A 7 -4.70 10.41 43.38
CA ILE A 7 -3.37 10.28 42.75
C ILE A 7 -3.16 8.88 42.20
N PHE A 8 -3.62 7.83 42.93
CA PHE A 8 -3.49 6.46 42.47
C PHE A 8 -4.37 6.15 41.24
N SER A 9 -5.58 6.73 41.18
CA SER A 9 -6.46 6.63 40.01
C SER A 9 -5.90 7.37 38.79
N PHE A 10 -5.24 8.51 39.01
CA PHE A 10 -4.60 9.26 37.92
C PHE A 10 -3.36 8.54 37.39
N LEU A 11 -2.54 7.93 38.26
CA LEU A 11 -1.38 7.14 37.87
C LEU A 11 -1.80 5.87 37.12
N ALA A 12 -2.86 5.20 37.55
CA ALA A 12 -3.40 4.02 36.89
C ALA A 12 -3.97 4.36 35.49
N ALA A 13 -4.63 5.50 35.34
CA ALA A 13 -5.11 5.99 34.05
C ALA A 13 -3.97 6.38 33.10
N ALA A 14 -2.88 6.94 33.61
CA ALA A 14 -1.69 7.27 32.83
C ALA A 14 -0.89 6.04 32.38
N ALA A 15 -0.91 4.95 33.18
CA ALA A 15 -0.27 3.68 32.83
C ALA A 15 -1.04 2.88 31.76
N MET A 16 -2.29 3.23 31.49
CA MET A 16 -3.12 2.69 30.41
C MET A 16 -3.03 3.53 29.13
N SER A 17 -1.92 4.25 28.91
CA SER A 17 -1.68 4.93 27.65
C SER A 17 -1.69 3.88 26.54
N PRO A 18 -2.60 3.96 25.54
CA PRO A 18 -2.54 3.02 24.43
C PRO A 18 -1.20 3.25 23.74
N GLU A 19 -0.36 2.24 23.70
CA GLU A 19 0.79 2.20 22.80
C GLU A 19 0.28 2.61 21.42
N LEU A 20 0.89 3.62 20.83
CA LEU A 20 0.59 4.03 19.46
C LEU A 20 1.06 2.90 18.54
N LEU A 21 0.22 1.88 18.37
CA LEU A 21 0.41 0.86 17.36
C LEU A 21 0.35 1.56 16.00
N TYR A 22 1.52 1.82 15.44
CA TYR A 22 1.67 2.26 14.07
C TYR A 22 1.32 1.09 13.15
N ALA A 23 0.02 0.89 12.91
CA ALA A 23 -0.40 0.04 11.81
C ALA A 23 -0.07 0.76 10.50
N HIS A 24 0.78 0.17 9.66
CA HIS A 24 1.02 0.66 8.32
C HIS A 24 -0.28 0.56 7.52
N GLY A 25 -0.82 1.70 7.11
CA GLY A 25 -1.98 1.73 6.22
C GLY A 25 -1.58 1.20 4.84
N VAL A 26 -2.39 0.30 4.27
CA VAL A 26 -2.23 -0.19 2.91
C VAL A 26 -3.23 0.54 2.03
N THR A 27 -2.76 1.07 0.90
CA THR A 27 -3.60 1.71 -0.13
C THR A 27 -3.39 1.02 -1.46
N SER A 28 -4.41 1.03 -2.32
CA SER A 28 -4.32 0.56 -3.69
C SER A 28 -4.58 1.70 -4.66
N LYS A 29 -3.93 1.66 -5.82
CA LYS A 29 -4.16 2.56 -6.95
C LYS A 29 -4.27 1.72 -8.20
N ILE A 30 -5.24 2.03 -9.04
CA ILE A 30 -5.41 1.40 -10.35
C ILE A 30 -4.87 2.36 -11.40
N ASP A 31 -3.86 1.93 -12.13
CA ASP A 31 -3.28 2.66 -13.25
C ASP A 31 -3.55 1.89 -14.55
N THR A 32 -3.62 2.62 -15.66
CA THR A 32 -3.80 2.07 -17.01
C THR A 32 -2.64 2.49 -17.91
N GLY A 33 -2.31 1.68 -18.92
CA GLY A 33 -1.33 2.04 -19.93
C GLY A 33 0.06 1.39 -19.77
N GLY A 34 0.17 0.32 -18.99
CA GLY A 34 1.39 -0.49 -18.94
C GLY A 34 1.71 -1.19 -20.26
N ILE A 35 2.94 -1.66 -20.40
CA ILE A 35 3.38 -2.47 -21.54
C ILE A 35 3.04 -3.93 -21.24
N VAL A 36 2.33 -4.58 -22.17
CA VAL A 36 2.00 -5.99 -22.08
C VAL A 36 2.89 -6.77 -23.06
N VAL A 37 3.63 -7.73 -22.53
CA VAL A 37 4.38 -8.70 -23.31
C VAL A 37 3.57 -9.98 -23.35
N SER A 38 3.33 -10.53 -24.54
CA SER A 38 2.68 -11.84 -24.74
C SER A 38 3.75 -12.84 -25.20
N ALA A 39 3.96 -13.87 -24.40
CA ALA A 39 4.90 -14.95 -24.71
C ALA A 39 4.12 -16.17 -25.22
N MET A 40 4.57 -16.71 -26.33
CA MET A 40 3.97 -17.87 -26.99
C MET A 40 5.07 -18.81 -27.49
N TYR A 41 4.76 -20.08 -27.54
CA TYR A 41 5.57 -21.07 -28.24
C TYR A 41 5.42 -20.88 -29.76
N ASP A 42 6.29 -21.46 -30.54
CA ASP A 42 6.25 -21.50 -32.01
C ASP A 42 5.00 -22.23 -32.53
N THR A 43 4.43 -23.14 -31.75
CA THR A 43 3.14 -23.80 -32.01
C THR A 43 1.93 -22.86 -31.92
N GLY A 44 2.11 -21.64 -31.37
CA GLY A 44 1.04 -20.67 -31.10
C GLY A 44 0.38 -20.84 -29.73
N GLU A 45 0.80 -21.80 -28.94
CA GLU A 45 0.31 -21.96 -27.57
C GLU A 45 0.93 -20.90 -26.63
N ALA A 46 0.17 -20.48 -25.62
CA ALA A 46 0.65 -19.49 -24.64
C ALA A 46 1.69 -20.10 -23.71
N MET A 47 2.76 -19.38 -23.44
CA MET A 47 3.69 -19.71 -22.34
C MET A 47 3.04 -19.26 -21.02
N ASP A 48 2.08 -20.05 -20.54
CA ASP A 48 1.33 -19.76 -19.33
C ASP A 48 2.18 -20.02 -18.06
N TYR A 49 1.97 -19.19 -17.06
CA TYR A 49 2.64 -19.25 -15.76
C TYR A 49 4.18 -19.33 -15.82
N ALA A 50 4.77 -19.00 -16.97
CA ALA A 50 6.22 -18.94 -17.17
C ALA A 50 6.84 -17.81 -16.33
N ARG A 51 8.05 -18.02 -15.83
CA ARG A 51 8.80 -17.03 -15.04
C ARG A 51 9.18 -15.82 -15.89
N VAL A 52 8.89 -14.62 -15.41
CA VAL A 52 9.26 -13.38 -16.07
C VAL A 52 10.25 -12.59 -15.23
N THR A 53 11.26 -12.04 -15.89
CA THR A 53 12.20 -11.07 -15.31
C THR A 53 12.29 -9.86 -16.22
N VAL A 54 12.06 -8.67 -15.66
CA VAL A 54 12.19 -7.38 -16.36
C VAL A 54 13.42 -6.67 -15.84
N LEU A 55 14.26 -6.16 -16.74
CA LEU A 55 15.44 -5.35 -16.44
C LEU A 55 15.30 -3.99 -17.11
N ALA A 56 15.61 -2.93 -16.35
CA ALA A 56 15.65 -1.58 -16.88
C ALA A 56 16.91 -1.36 -17.74
N PRO A 57 16.90 -0.35 -18.62
CA PRO A 57 18.05 -0.01 -19.45
C PRO A 57 19.32 0.20 -18.63
N GLY A 58 20.39 -0.52 -18.97
CA GLY A 58 21.69 -0.42 -18.29
C GLY A 58 21.74 -0.94 -16.85
N ALA A 59 20.66 -1.51 -16.32
CA ALA A 59 20.63 -2.05 -14.97
C ALA A 59 21.02 -3.54 -14.91
N ASN A 60 21.81 -3.90 -13.90
CA ASN A 60 22.14 -5.29 -13.60
C ASN A 60 21.16 -5.94 -12.60
N SER A 61 20.32 -5.14 -11.94
CA SER A 61 19.30 -5.62 -11.01
C SER A 61 17.95 -5.77 -11.68
N LYS A 62 17.16 -6.73 -11.20
CA LYS A 62 15.78 -6.92 -11.68
C LYS A 62 14.94 -5.72 -11.29
N PHE A 63 14.22 -5.14 -12.26
CA PHE A 63 13.21 -4.11 -12.02
C PHE A 63 11.91 -4.74 -11.48
N GLN A 64 11.45 -5.79 -12.16
CA GLN A 64 10.25 -6.52 -11.79
C GLN A 64 10.45 -8.01 -12.09
N SER A 65 9.81 -8.87 -11.32
CA SER A 65 9.74 -10.29 -11.61
C SER A 65 8.36 -10.82 -11.24
N GLY A 66 7.95 -11.88 -11.96
CA GLY A 66 6.65 -12.52 -11.74
C GLY A 66 6.47 -13.71 -12.64
N ARG A 67 5.24 -14.02 -12.98
CA ARG A 67 4.87 -15.05 -13.94
C ARG A 67 3.87 -14.48 -14.95
N THR A 68 3.85 -15.05 -16.15
CA THR A 68 2.77 -14.81 -17.12
C THR A 68 1.43 -15.28 -16.57
N ASP A 69 0.35 -14.71 -17.08
CA ASP A 69 -1.00 -15.21 -16.81
C ASP A 69 -1.29 -16.49 -17.64
N ARG A 70 -2.52 -17.04 -17.51
CA ARG A 70 -2.98 -18.21 -18.28
C ARG A 70 -2.98 -18.00 -19.81
N ASN A 71 -2.86 -16.77 -20.29
CA ASN A 71 -2.80 -16.42 -21.71
C ASN A 71 -1.36 -16.05 -22.15
N GLY A 72 -0.34 -16.35 -21.33
CA GLY A 72 1.04 -16.02 -21.60
C GLY A 72 1.38 -14.53 -21.51
N ARG A 73 0.58 -13.72 -20.81
CA ARG A 73 0.74 -12.27 -20.76
C ARG A 73 1.37 -11.82 -19.45
N PHE A 74 2.25 -10.80 -19.55
CA PHE A 74 2.85 -10.12 -18.41
C PHE A 74 2.83 -8.61 -18.65
N CYS A 75 2.47 -7.83 -17.62
CA CYS A 75 2.40 -6.38 -17.71
C CYS A 75 3.44 -5.73 -16.78
N PHE A 76 4.12 -4.71 -17.27
CA PHE A 76 5.00 -3.87 -16.46
C PHE A 76 4.85 -2.39 -16.82
N PHE A 77 5.24 -1.52 -15.89
CA PHE A 77 5.21 -0.07 -16.08
C PHE A 77 6.65 0.47 -16.07
N PRO A 78 7.20 0.82 -17.25
CA PRO A 78 8.55 1.36 -17.32
C PRO A 78 8.59 2.79 -16.74
N ASP A 79 9.56 3.07 -15.88
CA ASP A 79 9.75 4.36 -15.22
C ASP A 79 10.80 5.27 -15.89
N VAL A 80 11.60 4.69 -16.80
CA VAL A 80 12.60 5.40 -17.58
C VAL A 80 12.51 5.05 -19.06
N SER A 81 12.96 5.95 -19.94
CA SER A 81 13.07 5.66 -21.36
C SER A 81 14.34 4.85 -21.67
N GLY A 82 14.29 4.02 -22.70
CA GLY A 82 15.42 3.22 -23.16
C GLY A 82 15.00 1.82 -23.57
N ASP A 83 15.98 0.94 -23.78
CA ASP A 83 15.77 -0.43 -24.19
C ASP A 83 15.62 -1.33 -22.96
N TRP A 84 14.41 -1.78 -22.72
CA TRP A 84 14.08 -2.68 -21.62
C TRP A 84 14.19 -4.13 -22.05
N LYS A 85 14.70 -4.96 -21.19
CA LYS A 85 14.87 -6.39 -21.44
C LYS A 85 13.86 -7.19 -20.62
N VAL A 86 13.04 -7.99 -21.30
CA VAL A 86 12.09 -8.91 -20.68
C VAL A 86 12.52 -10.34 -21.03
N VAL A 87 12.74 -11.14 -20.00
CA VAL A 87 13.10 -12.55 -20.13
C VAL A 87 11.94 -13.38 -19.62
N VAL A 88 11.44 -14.29 -20.45
CA VAL A 88 10.41 -15.27 -20.09
C VAL A 88 11.03 -16.66 -20.17
N ASP A 89 10.84 -17.46 -19.14
CA ASP A 89 11.45 -18.79 -18.98
C ASP A 89 10.41 -19.74 -18.39
N ASP A 90 10.11 -20.83 -19.09
CA ASP A 90 9.16 -21.85 -18.65
C ASP A 90 9.76 -22.86 -17.65
N GLU A 91 11.04 -22.70 -17.32
CA GLU A 91 11.76 -23.59 -16.42
C GLU A 91 11.89 -25.06 -16.95
N MET A 92 11.49 -25.30 -18.22
CA MET A 92 11.55 -26.59 -18.90
C MET A 92 12.53 -26.59 -20.08
N GLY A 93 13.22 -25.48 -20.31
CA GLY A 93 14.24 -25.33 -21.34
C GLY A 93 13.91 -24.32 -22.43
N HIS A 94 12.71 -23.72 -22.44
CA HIS A 94 12.36 -22.65 -23.38
C HIS A 94 12.56 -21.30 -22.74
N ARG A 95 13.38 -20.47 -23.35
CA ARG A 95 13.70 -19.13 -22.88
C ARG A 95 13.53 -18.12 -24.01
N LEU A 96 12.68 -17.13 -23.78
CA LEU A 96 12.44 -16.00 -24.68
C LEU A 96 13.09 -14.74 -24.08
N GLU A 97 13.82 -13.98 -24.88
CA GLU A 97 14.35 -12.67 -24.51
C GLU A 97 13.77 -11.63 -25.47
N VAL A 98 13.09 -10.62 -24.94
CA VAL A 98 12.44 -9.57 -25.69
C VAL A 98 13.03 -8.21 -25.32
N HIS A 99 13.43 -7.44 -26.32
CA HIS A 99 13.83 -6.06 -26.16
C HIS A 99 12.64 -5.14 -26.45
N VAL A 100 12.33 -4.28 -25.49
CA VAL A 100 11.17 -3.37 -25.55
C VAL A 100 11.67 -1.94 -25.54
N PRO A 101 11.68 -1.25 -26.69
CA PRO A 101 12.06 0.14 -26.75
C PRO A 101 10.97 1.02 -26.13
N VAL A 102 11.33 1.78 -25.11
CA VAL A 102 10.42 2.69 -24.39
C VAL A 102 10.83 4.13 -24.63
N ASP A 103 9.93 4.91 -25.20
CA ASP A 103 10.14 6.34 -25.39
C ASP A 103 9.78 7.16 -24.12
N LYS A 104 10.16 8.45 -24.12
CA LYS A 104 9.87 9.34 -22.99
C LYS A 104 8.37 9.52 -22.72
N ALA A 105 7.54 9.46 -23.73
CA ALA A 105 6.09 9.63 -23.58
C ALA A 105 5.45 8.42 -22.90
N MET A 106 5.95 7.21 -23.18
CA MET A 106 5.52 5.97 -22.51
C MET A 106 5.96 5.95 -21.04
N ALA A 107 7.22 6.32 -20.75
CA ALA A 107 7.73 6.37 -19.38
C ALA A 107 7.02 7.42 -18.51
N LEU A 108 6.65 8.57 -19.06
CA LEU A 108 5.89 9.61 -18.34
C LEU A 108 4.46 9.19 -17.99
N LYS A 109 3.82 8.38 -18.83
CA LYS A 109 2.48 7.84 -18.53
C LYS A 109 2.50 6.85 -17.37
N ALA A 110 3.60 6.13 -17.20
CA ALA A 110 3.80 5.18 -16.12
C ALA A 110 4.03 5.83 -14.74
N ASN A 111 4.37 7.13 -14.68
CA ASN A 111 4.62 7.86 -13.44
C ASN A 111 3.66 9.06 -13.31
N PRO A 112 2.38 8.86 -13.03
CA PRO A 112 1.46 9.95 -12.77
C PRO A 112 1.77 10.57 -11.41
N LYS A 113 2.54 11.65 -11.38
CA LYS A 113 2.82 12.43 -10.16
C LYS A 113 1.58 13.06 -9.50
N ASN A 114 0.37 12.81 -10.02
CA ASN A 114 -0.87 13.41 -9.52
C ASN A 114 -2.04 12.43 -9.54
N GLY A 115 -2.06 11.54 -8.59
CA GLY A 115 -3.27 10.82 -8.20
C GLY A 115 -3.49 10.99 -6.70
N ASN A 116 -3.93 12.18 -6.27
CA ASN A 116 -4.46 12.39 -4.92
C ASN A 116 -5.81 11.65 -4.78
N LEU A 117 -5.78 10.34 -4.74
CA LEU A 117 -6.83 9.60 -4.06
C LEU A 117 -6.53 9.77 -2.57
N LYS A 118 -7.20 10.72 -1.93
CA LYS A 118 -7.21 10.81 -0.47
C LYS A 118 -7.70 9.46 0.05
N PRO A 119 -6.91 8.71 0.79
CA PRO A 119 -7.46 7.59 1.53
C PRO A 119 -8.56 8.16 2.42
N GLY A 120 -9.71 7.48 2.53
CA GLY A 120 -10.79 7.87 3.44
C GLY A 120 -10.41 7.78 4.93
N SER A 121 -9.14 7.92 5.26
CA SER A 121 -8.63 7.97 6.62
C SER A 121 -8.63 9.41 7.09
N LEU A 122 -9.29 9.66 8.20
CA LEU A 122 -9.23 10.92 8.93
C LEU A 122 -7.78 11.40 9.06
N THR A 123 -7.55 12.68 8.84
CA THR A 123 -6.25 13.33 9.06
C THR A 123 -5.84 13.18 10.52
N ARG A 124 -4.56 13.37 10.82
CA ARG A 124 -4.05 13.31 12.21
C ARG A 124 -4.83 14.24 13.13
N TRP A 125 -5.19 15.42 12.64
CA TRP A 125 -5.96 16.41 13.38
C TRP A 125 -7.40 15.97 13.63
N GLU A 126 -8.07 15.43 12.63
CA GLU A 126 -9.43 14.90 12.78
C GLU A 126 -9.49 13.74 13.78
N LYS A 127 -8.51 12.83 13.76
CA LYS A 127 -8.38 11.76 14.76
C LYS A 127 -8.18 12.31 16.18
N ALA A 128 -7.39 13.38 16.33
CA ALA A 128 -7.17 14.02 17.62
C ALA A 128 -8.47 14.67 18.13
N VAL A 129 -9.22 15.37 17.29
CA VAL A 129 -10.51 15.99 17.64
C VAL A 129 -11.53 14.92 18.06
N VAL A 130 -11.63 13.82 17.32
CA VAL A 130 -12.51 12.70 17.68
C VAL A 130 -12.12 12.11 19.03
N GLY A 131 -10.83 11.88 19.27
CA GLY A 131 -10.34 11.34 20.55
C GLY A 131 -10.68 12.25 21.74
N VAL A 132 -10.43 13.55 21.62
CA VAL A 132 -10.77 14.54 22.64
C VAL A 132 -12.28 14.61 22.89
N SER A 133 -13.09 14.56 21.83
CA SER A 133 -14.56 14.57 21.94
C SER A 133 -15.10 13.36 22.73
N ILE A 134 -14.52 12.18 22.52
CA ILE A 134 -14.89 10.96 23.28
C ILE A 134 -14.55 11.12 24.77
N ILE A 135 -13.38 11.65 25.09
CA ILE A 135 -12.95 11.87 26.47
C ILE A 135 -13.89 12.83 27.19
N PHE A 136 -14.23 13.96 26.57
CA PHE A 136 -15.18 14.93 27.14
C PHE A 136 -16.59 14.35 27.27
N GLY A 137 -17.04 13.56 26.29
CA GLY A 137 -18.34 12.88 26.33
C GLY A 137 -18.45 11.92 27.51
N ILE A 138 -17.48 11.05 27.70
CA ILE A 138 -17.46 10.08 28.83
C ILE A 138 -17.36 10.83 30.16
N SER A 139 -16.48 11.82 30.27
CA SER A 139 -16.34 12.64 31.49
C SER A 139 -17.62 13.36 31.83
N GLY A 140 -18.31 13.96 30.87
CA GLY A 140 -19.58 14.65 31.08
C GLY A 140 -20.67 13.73 31.60
N ILE A 141 -20.78 12.50 31.08
CA ILE A 141 -21.73 11.49 31.57
C ILE A 141 -21.42 11.11 33.02
N LEU A 142 -20.15 10.83 33.35
CA LEU A 142 -19.74 10.46 34.70
C LEU A 142 -20.00 11.56 35.72
N PHE A 143 -19.71 12.82 35.40
CA PHE A 143 -20.01 13.96 36.25
C PHE A 143 -21.51 14.18 36.41
N GLY A 144 -22.30 14.04 35.35
CA GLY A 144 -23.76 14.17 35.39
C GLY A 144 -24.43 13.11 36.28
N LEU A 145 -23.96 11.86 36.21
CA LEU A 145 -24.46 10.77 37.07
C LEU A 145 -24.08 10.99 38.55
N LYS A 146 -22.86 11.49 38.82
CA LYS A 146 -22.40 11.77 40.19
C LYS A 146 -23.14 12.93 40.83
N GLY A 147 -23.48 13.98 40.06
CA GLY A 147 -24.26 15.14 40.54
C GLY A 147 -25.69 14.79 40.95
N ARG A 148 -26.31 13.77 40.33
CA ARG A 148 -27.65 13.30 40.70
C ARG A 148 -27.69 12.55 42.04
N LYS A 149 -26.59 11.95 42.48
CA LYS A 149 -26.52 11.22 43.76
C LYS A 149 -26.37 12.10 45.01
N ILE A 150 -26.08 13.41 44.81
CA ILE A 150 -25.87 14.35 45.92
C ILE A 150 -27.17 15.12 46.28
N LYS A 151 -28.24 14.95 45.51
CA LYS A 151 -29.54 15.60 45.75
C LYS A 151 -30.63 14.69 46.34
N LYS A 152 -30.23 13.60 47.02
CA LYS A 152 -31.15 12.77 47.85
C LYS A 152 -30.73 12.78 49.31
#